data_a774bc13b47c90bfade67f02a2bf48fb
#
_entry.id   a774bc13b47c90bfade67f02a2bf48fb
#
_cell.length_a   1.000
_cell.length_b   1.000
_cell.length_c   1.000
_cell.angle_alpha   90.00
_cell.angle_beta   90.00
_cell.angle_gamma   90.00
#
_symmetry.space_group_name_H-M   'P 1'
#
loop_
_entity.id
_entity.type
_entity.pdbx_description
1 polymer ?
#
loop_
_entity_poly.entity_id
_entity_poly.type
_entity_poly.pdbx_seq_one_letter_code
_entity_poly.pdbx_strand_id
1 'polypeptide(L)'
;FIFLYIGPVDKNSNPVLAEIDEEKIYLDEYWRVYDRLRDYYRQLYQDKFDEKMEEKLNLKDKALDTLIQERLLLLKAREMGIIVTDEELQEAIMNEPAFRRDGVFRRDIYLRVLELNRMSPRYYEEMKRRELILRKISLLVEDVVDISDIDMGEFRGNEEFINTVKNVILSDKRDKVLNSFVEAIKKEIKVKVYRELIE
;
A
#
# COMPACT_ATOMS: atom_id res chain seq x y z
N PHE A 1 -4.37 1.37 13.41
CA PHE A 1 -4.93 1.59 12.07
C PHE A 1 -6.40 1.98 12.20
N ILE A 2 -6.72 3.26 11.96
CA ILE A 2 -8.11 3.72 11.90
C ILE A 2 -8.52 3.63 10.42
N PHE A 3 -9.30 2.60 10.08
CA PHE A 3 -9.93 2.53 8.78
C PHE A 3 -11.20 3.38 8.82
N LEU A 4 -11.17 4.55 8.20
CA LEU A 4 -12.38 5.34 7.98
C LEU A 4 -13.16 4.72 6.82
N TYR A 5 -14.20 3.97 7.15
CA TYR A 5 -15.17 3.47 6.19
C TYR A 5 -16.19 4.56 5.87
N ILE A 6 -16.27 4.93 4.60
CA ILE A 6 -17.42 5.60 4.02
C ILE A 6 -18.26 4.49 3.37
N GLY A 7 -19.54 4.37 3.76
CA GLY A 7 -20.47 3.34 3.31
C GLY A 7 -20.57 3.20 1.78
N PRO A 8 -21.40 2.30 1.24
CA PRO A 8 -21.47 2.06 -0.19
C PRO A 8 -21.81 3.36 -0.91
N VAL A 9 -20.81 3.89 -1.62
CA VAL A 9 -20.99 5.03 -2.51
C VAL A 9 -21.79 4.54 -3.71
N ASP A 10 -22.84 5.26 -4.06
CA ASP A 10 -23.61 5.00 -5.26
C ASP A 10 -22.65 5.07 -6.46
N LYS A 11 -22.36 3.94 -7.09
CA LYS A 11 -21.41 3.82 -8.19
C LYS A 11 -21.75 4.71 -9.39
N ASN A 12 -23.00 5.17 -9.47
CA ASN A 12 -23.45 6.05 -10.54
C ASN A 12 -23.05 7.53 -10.35
N SER A 13 -22.57 7.92 -9.17
CA SER A 13 -22.19 9.29 -8.85
C SER A 13 -20.70 9.50 -8.59
N ASN A 14 -19.88 8.43 -8.63
CA ASN A 14 -18.46 8.49 -8.32
C ASN A 14 -17.61 8.60 -9.60
N PRO A 15 -17.01 9.76 -9.89
CA PRO A 15 -16.23 9.96 -11.10
C PRO A 15 -15.03 9.03 -11.20
N VAL A 16 -14.70 8.62 -12.42
CA VAL A 16 -13.47 7.88 -12.70
C VAL A 16 -12.32 8.88 -12.75
N LEU A 17 -11.35 8.71 -11.85
CA LEU A 17 -10.15 9.55 -11.78
C LEU A 17 -9.03 9.04 -12.70
N ALA A 18 -8.90 7.72 -12.83
CA ALA A 18 -7.94 7.13 -13.74
C ALA A 18 -8.45 5.82 -14.33
N GLU A 19 -8.00 5.53 -15.56
CA GLU A 19 -8.21 4.27 -16.26
C GLU A 19 -6.84 3.63 -16.51
N ILE A 20 -6.70 2.36 -16.10
CA ILE A 20 -5.48 1.58 -16.24
C ILE A 20 -5.88 0.30 -16.95
N ASP A 21 -5.73 0.27 -18.28
CA ASP A 21 -6.31 -0.75 -19.15
C ASP A 21 -7.83 -0.91 -18.89
N GLU A 22 -8.30 -2.06 -18.39
CA GLU A 22 -9.70 -2.29 -18.04
C GLU A 22 -10.06 -1.91 -16.59
N GLU A 23 -9.07 -1.63 -15.75
CA GLU A 23 -9.27 -1.25 -14.35
C GLU A 23 -9.52 0.26 -14.19
N LYS A 24 -10.34 0.61 -13.20
CA LYS A 24 -10.68 2.01 -12.91
C LYS A 24 -10.31 2.37 -11.49
N ILE A 25 -9.81 3.58 -11.33
CA ILE A 25 -9.63 4.23 -10.04
C ILE A 25 -10.70 5.31 -9.93
N TYR A 26 -11.48 5.25 -8.87
CA TYR A 26 -12.54 6.22 -8.61
C TYR A 26 -12.09 7.33 -7.67
N LEU A 27 -12.73 8.50 -7.79
CA LEU A 27 -12.37 9.69 -7.04
C LEU A 27 -12.46 9.49 -5.51
N ASP A 28 -13.42 8.69 -5.04
CA ASP A 28 -13.55 8.38 -3.61
C ASP A 28 -12.39 7.51 -3.08
N GLU A 29 -11.84 6.61 -3.89
CA GLU A 29 -10.63 5.84 -3.53
C GLU A 29 -9.43 6.77 -3.36
N TYR A 30 -9.30 7.74 -4.26
CA TYR A 30 -8.24 8.73 -4.20
C TYR A 30 -8.30 9.57 -2.92
N TRP A 31 -9.47 10.12 -2.59
CA TRP A 31 -9.60 10.94 -1.39
C TRP A 31 -9.32 10.14 -0.11
N ARG A 32 -9.71 8.86 -0.06
CA ARG A 32 -9.35 7.98 1.06
C ARG A 32 -7.85 7.78 1.22
N VAL A 33 -7.10 7.64 0.10
CA VAL A 33 -5.64 7.51 0.15
C VAL A 33 -5.00 8.83 0.54
N TYR A 34 -5.46 9.93 -0.04
CA TYR A 34 -5.00 11.28 0.27
C TYR A 34 -5.19 11.62 1.75
N ASP A 35 -6.37 11.40 2.31
CA ASP A 35 -6.67 11.66 3.71
C ASP A 35 -5.75 10.85 4.64
N ARG A 36 -5.51 9.57 4.32
CA ARG A 36 -4.57 8.73 5.09
C ARG A 36 -3.14 9.26 5.05
N LEU A 37 -2.66 9.67 3.87
CA LEU A 37 -1.33 10.26 3.73
C LEU A 37 -1.24 11.57 4.53
N ARG A 38 -2.24 12.41 4.42
CA ARG A 38 -2.32 13.68 5.15
C ARG A 38 -2.32 13.47 6.66
N ASP A 39 -3.10 12.54 7.16
CA ASP A 39 -3.14 12.22 8.60
C ASP A 39 -1.81 11.63 9.08
N TYR A 40 -1.16 10.76 8.29
CA TYR A 40 0.16 10.22 8.60
C TYR A 40 1.19 11.35 8.72
N TYR A 41 1.25 12.27 7.75
CA TYR A 41 2.21 13.37 7.78
C TYR A 41 1.88 14.39 8.87
N ARG A 42 0.59 14.60 9.18
CA ARG A 42 0.17 15.43 10.32
C ARG A 42 0.66 14.85 11.64
N GLN A 43 0.56 13.54 11.84
CA GLN A 43 1.09 12.89 13.06
C GLN A 43 2.62 12.97 13.12
N LEU A 44 3.30 12.84 11.98
CA LEU A 44 4.77 12.88 11.90
C LEU A 44 5.33 14.28 12.17
N TYR A 45 4.74 15.31 11.57
CA TYR A 45 5.23 16.70 11.65
C TYR A 45 4.53 17.56 12.69
N GLN A 46 3.41 17.08 13.25
CA GLN A 46 2.63 17.74 14.30
C GLN A 46 2.32 19.22 13.95
N ASP A 47 2.72 20.15 14.84
CA ASP A 47 2.46 21.59 14.66
C ASP A 47 3.17 22.22 13.44
N LYS A 48 4.13 21.50 12.84
CA LYS A 48 4.83 21.95 11.62
C LYS A 48 4.11 21.58 10.33
N PHE A 49 3.05 20.79 10.41
CA PHE A 49 2.27 20.39 9.25
C PHE A 49 1.23 21.45 8.93
N ASP A 50 1.53 22.27 7.94
CA ASP A 50 0.67 23.29 7.38
C ASP A 50 0.40 23.06 5.88
N GLU A 51 -0.40 23.91 5.27
CA GLU A 51 -0.76 23.84 3.85
C GLU A 51 0.48 23.90 2.91
N LYS A 52 1.47 24.73 3.28
CA LYS A 52 2.73 24.82 2.52
C LYS A 52 3.55 23.53 2.61
N MET A 53 3.53 22.87 3.75
CA MET A 53 4.18 21.58 3.91
C MET A 53 3.46 20.50 3.09
N GLU A 54 2.14 20.53 3.07
CA GLU A 54 1.31 19.62 2.28
C GLU A 54 1.61 19.75 0.78
N GLU A 55 1.67 20.98 0.27
CA GLU A 55 2.08 21.27 -1.12
C GLU A 55 3.52 20.81 -1.39
N LYS A 56 4.46 21.16 -0.50
CA LYS A 56 5.87 20.75 -0.64
C LYS A 56 6.04 19.23 -0.66
N LEU A 57 5.25 18.50 0.09
CA LEU A 57 5.23 17.04 0.12
C LEU A 57 4.53 16.44 -1.09
N ASN A 58 3.80 17.27 -1.86
CA ASN A 58 3.06 16.87 -3.05
C ASN A 58 2.10 15.70 -2.79
N LEU A 59 1.30 15.82 -1.71
CA LEU A 59 0.47 14.71 -1.22
C LEU A 59 -0.61 14.29 -2.22
N LYS A 60 -1.11 15.22 -3.03
CA LYS A 60 -2.08 14.93 -4.08
C LYS A 60 -1.52 13.96 -5.13
N ASP A 61 -0.33 14.25 -5.67
CA ASP A 61 0.30 13.36 -6.65
C ASP A 61 0.73 12.05 -6.00
N LYS A 62 1.24 12.06 -4.78
CA LYS A 62 1.58 10.83 -4.06
C LYS A 62 0.39 9.90 -3.87
N ALA A 63 -0.79 10.44 -3.56
CA ALA A 63 -2.00 9.64 -3.42
C ALA A 63 -2.40 9.00 -4.75
N LEU A 64 -2.33 9.76 -5.84
CA LEU A 64 -2.62 9.27 -7.18
C LEU A 64 -1.60 8.21 -7.63
N ASP A 65 -0.31 8.49 -7.47
CA ASP A 65 0.76 7.56 -7.84
C ASP A 65 0.67 6.25 -7.05
N THR A 66 0.34 6.33 -5.76
CA THR A 66 0.13 5.13 -4.92
C THR A 66 -0.97 4.24 -5.49
N LEU A 67 -2.10 4.80 -5.89
CA LEU A 67 -3.20 4.03 -6.47
C LEU A 67 -2.86 3.45 -7.84
N ILE A 68 -2.20 4.23 -8.68
CA ILE A 68 -1.76 3.76 -10.01
C ILE A 68 -0.78 2.61 -9.83
N GLN A 69 0.23 2.76 -8.97
CA GLN A 69 1.20 1.72 -8.67
C GLN A 69 0.54 0.43 -8.16
N GLU A 70 -0.40 0.55 -7.22
CA GLU A 70 -1.16 -0.58 -6.69
C GLU A 70 -1.89 -1.33 -7.81
N ARG A 71 -2.60 -0.62 -8.70
CA ARG A 71 -3.34 -1.24 -9.80
C ARG A 71 -2.42 -1.93 -10.80
N LEU A 72 -1.30 -1.29 -11.17
CA LEU A 72 -0.31 -1.87 -12.08
C LEU A 72 0.28 -3.16 -11.51
N LEU A 73 0.65 -3.15 -10.22
CA LEU A 73 1.17 -4.35 -9.56
C LEU A 73 0.14 -5.48 -9.47
N LEU A 74 -1.14 -5.16 -9.18
CA LEU A 74 -2.22 -6.16 -9.17
C LEU A 74 -2.48 -6.76 -10.55
N LEU A 75 -2.46 -5.95 -11.62
CA LEU A 75 -2.58 -6.44 -12.99
C LEU A 75 -1.41 -7.37 -13.33
N LYS A 76 -0.19 -6.95 -13.00
CA LYS A 76 1.01 -7.76 -13.28
C LYS A 76 1.03 -9.05 -12.47
N ALA A 77 0.62 -8.99 -11.20
CA ALA A 77 0.47 -10.18 -10.36
C ALA A 77 -0.52 -11.19 -10.94
N ARG A 78 -1.65 -10.71 -11.50
CA ARG A 78 -2.63 -11.55 -12.20
C ARG A 78 -2.02 -12.21 -13.44
N GLU A 79 -1.30 -11.47 -14.28
CA GLU A 79 -0.60 -12.00 -15.46
C GLU A 79 0.45 -13.05 -15.09
N MET A 80 1.15 -12.85 -13.97
CA MET A 80 2.16 -13.79 -13.45
C MET A 80 1.54 -15.01 -12.75
N GLY A 81 0.20 -15.07 -12.60
CA GLY A 81 -0.47 -16.15 -11.88
C GLY A 81 -0.27 -16.13 -10.37
N ILE A 82 0.07 -14.96 -9.80
CA ILE A 82 0.20 -14.81 -8.35
C ILE A 82 -1.19 -14.78 -7.71
N ILE A 83 -1.48 -15.79 -6.91
CA ILE A 83 -2.74 -15.94 -6.20
C ILE A 83 -2.51 -15.99 -4.69
N VAL A 84 -3.59 -15.73 -3.93
CA VAL A 84 -3.66 -15.94 -2.49
C VAL A 84 -4.76 -16.98 -2.25
N THR A 85 -4.40 -18.10 -1.65
CA THR A 85 -5.35 -19.17 -1.31
C THR A 85 -6.24 -18.76 -0.14
N ASP A 86 -7.32 -19.52 0.07
CA ASP A 86 -8.22 -19.25 1.21
C ASP A 86 -7.52 -19.55 2.54
N GLU A 87 -6.63 -20.54 2.58
CA GLU A 87 -5.83 -20.87 3.75
C GLU A 87 -4.86 -19.74 4.10
N GLU A 88 -4.16 -19.17 3.13
CA GLU A 88 -3.26 -18.02 3.33
C GLU A 88 -4.02 -16.79 3.83
N LEU A 89 -5.21 -16.54 3.27
CA LEU A 89 -6.06 -15.45 3.72
C LEU A 89 -6.52 -15.64 5.16
N GLN A 90 -7.01 -16.84 5.49
CA GLN A 90 -7.46 -17.16 6.85
C GLN A 90 -6.31 -17.05 7.85
N GLU A 91 -5.13 -17.58 7.52
CA GLU A 91 -3.94 -17.46 8.35
C GLU A 91 -3.56 -16.00 8.60
N ALA A 92 -3.56 -15.17 7.55
CA ALA A 92 -3.28 -13.75 7.69
C ALA A 92 -4.29 -13.03 8.59
N ILE A 93 -5.59 -13.35 8.46
CA ILE A 93 -6.65 -12.78 9.30
C ILE A 93 -6.49 -13.24 10.76
N MET A 94 -6.22 -14.53 10.98
CA MET A 94 -6.06 -15.10 12.33
C MET A 94 -4.80 -14.57 13.04
N ASN A 95 -3.79 -14.15 12.27
CA ASN A 95 -2.55 -13.57 12.79
C ASN A 95 -2.61 -12.05 12.97
N GLU A 96 -3.69 -11.39 12.54
CA GLU A 96 -3.86 -9.94 12.71
C GLU A 96 -3.96 -9.57 14.19
N PRO A 97 -3.03 -8.75 14.74
CA PRO A 97 -3.00 -8.42 16.17
C PRO A 97 -4.31 -7.81 16.68
N ALA A 98 -5.00 -7.02 15.85
CA ALA A 98 -6.26 -6.37 16.18
C ALA A 98 -7.41 -7.36 16.48
N PHE A 99 -7.29 -8.62 16.04
CA PHE A 99 -8.31 -9.67 16.21
C PHE A 99 -7.90 -10.72 17.24
N ARG A 100 -6.80 -10.49 17.95
CA ARG A 100 -6.27 -11.44 18.94
C ARG A 100 -6.41 -10.91 20.35
N ARG A 101 -6.63 -11.84 21.28
CA ARG A 101 -6.56 -11.60 22.71
C ARG A 101 -5.75 -12.72 23.36
N ASP A 102 -4.78 -12.37 24.20
CA ASP A 102 -3.87 -13.32 24.85
C ASP A 102 -3.18 -14.26 23.83
N GLY A 103 -2.82 -13.70 22.66
CA GLY A 103 -2.15 -14.43 21.59
C GLY A 103 -3.07 -15.34 20.74
N VAL A 104 -4.37 -15.40 21.02
CA VAL A 104 -5.34 -16.27 20.34
C VAL A 104 -6.34 -15.42 19.52
N PHE A 105 -6.61 -15.85 18.28
CA PHE A 105 -7.65 -15.24 17.44
C PHE A 105 -9.05 -15.34 18.09
N ARG A 106 -9.80 -14.26 18.05
CA ARG A 106 -11.14 -14.15 18.61
C ARG A 106 -12.12 -13.65 17.55
N ARG A 107 -12.98 -14.55 17.11
CA ARG A 107 -14.00 -14.22 16.11
C ARG A 107 -14.96 -13.11 16.56
N ASP A 108 -15.30 -13.06 17.83
CA ASP A 108 -16.13 -12.00 18.41
C ASP A 108 -15.43 -10.63 18.33
N ILE A 109 -14.12 -10.56 18.58
CA ILE A 109 -13.32 -9.35 18.41
C ILE A 109 -13.24 -8.97 16.93
N TYR A 110 -12.95 -9.92 16.04
CA TYR A 110 -12.92 -9.70 14.59
C TYR A 110 -14.22 -9.02 14.10
N LEU A 111 -15.37 -9.63 14.40
CA LEU A 111 -16.67 -9.09 13.97
C LEU A 111 -16.93 -7.70 14.60
N ARG A 112 -16.58 -7.52 15.87
CA ARG A 112 -16.76 -6.23 16.56
C ARG A 112 -15.87 -5.13 16.00
N VAL A 113 -14.61 -5.43 15.69
CA VAL A 113 -13.69 -4.48 15.05
C VAL A 113 -14.20 -4.09 13.66
N LEU A 114 -14.67 -5.04 12.86
CA LEU A 114 -15.24 -4.73 11.55
C LEU A 114 -16.51 -3.88 11.66
N GLU A 115 -17.40 -4.20 12.59
CA GLU A 115 -18.63 -3.42 12.84
C GLU A 115 -18.30 -1.97 13.22
N LEU A 116 -17.35 -1.76 14.14
CA LEU A 116 -16.92 -0.43 14.56
C LEU A 116 -16.31 0.37 13.39
N ASN A 117 -15.67 -0.31 12.45
CA ASN A 117 -15.13 0.30 11.23
C ASN A 117 -16.12 0.27 10.05
N ARG A 118 -17.38 -0.09 10.28
CA ARG A 118 -18.44 -0.18 9.26
C ARG A 118 -18.04 -1.03 8.04
N MET A 119 -17.27 -2.07 8.26
CA MET A 119 -16.83 -3.01 7.23
C MET A 119 -17.58 -4.33 7.32
N SER A 120 -17.94 -4.91 6.19
CA SER A 120 -18.39 -6.30 6.14
C SER A 120 -17.18 -7.25 6.12
N PRO A 121 -17.31 -8.49 6.65
CA PRO A 121 -16.28 -9.51 6.53
C PRO A 121 -15.79 -9.70 5.09
N ARG A 122 -16.72 -9.82 4.15
CA ARG A 122 -16.40 -9.98 2.72
C ARG A 122 -15.53 -8.84 2.18
N TYR A 123 -15.89 -7.61 2.49
CA TYR A 123 -15.11 -6.44 2.06
C TYR A 123 -13.69 -6.45 2.65
N TYR A 124 -13.58 -6.77 3.96
CA TYR A 124 -12.30 -6.88 4.63
C TYR A 124 -11.42 -7.99 4.04
N GLU A 125 -12.01 -9.16 3.79
CA GLU A 125 -11.32 -10.30 3.19
C GLU A 125 -10.84 -9.99 1.76
N GLU A 126 -11.64 -9.29 0.95
CA GLU A 126 -11.24 -8.82 -0.38
C GLU A 126 -10.06 -7.83 -0.30
N MET A 127 -10.11 -6.87 0.63
CA MET A 127 -8.99 -5.94 0.88
C MET A 127 -7.73 -6.69 1.32
N LYS A 128 -7.87 -7.61 2.26
CA LYS A 128 -6.74 -8.39 2.79
C LYS A 128 -6.12 -9.28 1.73
N ARG A 129 -6.93 -9.85 0.85
CA ARG A 129 -6.43 -10.63 -0.30
C ARG A 129 -5.61 -9.77 -1.26
N ARG A 130 -6.07 -8.55 -1.58
CA ARG A 130 -5.30 -7.60 -2.40
C ARG A 130 -3.96 -7.24 -1.74
N GLU A 131 -3.97 -6.91 -0.46
CA GLU A 131 -2.76 -6.62 0.33
C GLU A 131 -1.75 -7.77 0.24
N LEU A 132 -2.22 -9.02 0.40
CA LEU A 132 -1.36 -10.20 0.32
C LEU A 132 -0.79 -10.43 -1.08
N ILE A 133 -1.59 -10.19 -2.14
CA ILE A 133 -1.10 -10.25 -3.53
C ILE A 133 -0.01 -9.21 -3.76
N LEU A 134 -0.26 -7.96 -3.34
CA LEU A 134 0.73 -6.88 -3.46
C LEU A 134 2.02 -7.21 -2.71
N ARG A 135 1.90 -7.75 -1.51
CA ARG A 135 3.06 -8.20 -0.74
C ARG A 135 3.83 -9.31 -1.46
N LYS A 136 3.13 -10.31 -2.05
CA LYS A 136 3.78 -11.40 -2.78
C LYS A 136 4.57 -10.89 -3.99
N ILE A 137 3.96 -10.01 -4.81
CA ILE A 137 4.66 -9.46 -5.98
C ILE A 137 5.81 -8.55 -5.58
N SER A 138 5.66 -7.72 -4.55
CA SER A 138 6.75 -6.88 -4.04
C SER A 138 7.92 -7.72 -3.55
N LEU A 139 7.67 -8.76 -2.77
CA LEU A 139 8.73 -9.68 -2.31
C LEU A 139 9.46 -10.36 -3.47
N LEU A 140 8.73 -10.83 -4.50
CA LEU A 140 9.34 -11.41 -5.69
C LEU A 140 10.27 -10.44 -6.43
N VAL A 141 9.87 -9.17 -6.51
CA VAL A 141 10.68 -8.11 -7.15
C VAL A 141 11.87 -7.73 -6.27
N GLU A 142 11.68 -7.67 -4.95
CA GLU A 142 12.71 -7.35 -3.99
C GLU A 142 13.77 -8.45 -3.83
N ASP A 143 13.39 -9.72 -4.01
CA ASP A 143 14.30 -10.88 -3.92
C ASP A 143 15.39 -10.87 -5.01
N VAL A 144 15.19 -10.06 -6.07
CA VAL A 144 16.23 -9.84 -7.11
C VAL A 144 17.37 -8.94 -6.59
N VAL A 145 17.17 -8.25 -5.46
CA VAL A 145 18.17 -7.33 -4.91
C VAL A 145 19.31 -8.11 -4.26
N ASP A 146 20.44 -8.18 -4.95
CA ASP A 146 21.68 -8.71 -4.37
C ASP A 146 22.40 -7.63 -3.54
N ILE A 147 22.83 -8.03 -2.36
CA ILE A 147 23.59 -7.20 -1.41
C ILE A 147 25.09 -7.57 -1.36
N SER A 148 25.51 -8.58 -2.12
CA SER A 148 26.92 -9.01 -2.15
C SER A 148 27.88 -7.90 -2.59
N ASP A 149 27.38 -6.95 -3.41
CA ASP A 149 28.17 -5.82 -3.93
C ASP A 149 28.24 -4.61 -2.99
N ILE A 150 27.61 -4.68 -1.80
CA ILE A 150 27.71 -3.59 -0.83
C ILE A 150 29.02 -3.74 -0.07
N ASP A 151 29.99 -2.91 -0.38
CA ASP A 151 31.23 -2.81 0.39
C ASP A 151 30.95 -2.20 1.77
N MET A 152 30.73 -3.08 2.74
CA MET A 152 30.52 -2.68 4.14
C MET A 152 31.82 -2.32 4.86
N GLY A 153 32.98 -2.51 4.23
CA GLY A 153 34.31 -2.25 4.82
C GLY A 153 34.61 -0.77 5.10
N GLU A 154 33.87 0.14 4.44
CA GLU A 154 33.98 1.58 4.68
C GLU A 154 33.22 2.06 5.93
N PHE A 155 32.25 1.27 6.43
CA PHE A 155 31.44 1.63 7.59
C PHE A 155 32.13 1.20 8.90
N ARG A 156 32.52 2.18 9.71
CA ARG A 156 33.10 1.96 11.03
C ARG A 156 32.00 2.14 12.10
N GLY A 157 31.83 1.13 12.94
CA GLY A 157 30.86 1.16 14.03
C GLY A 157 30.74 -0.20 14.74
N ASN A 158 29.89 -0.25 15.75
CA ASN A 158 29.55 -1.52 16.34
C ASN A 158 28.60 -2.32 15.43
N GLU A 159 28.39 -3.59 15.73
CA GLU A 159 27.57 -4.52 14.92
C GLU A 159 26.15 -4.01 14.72
N GLU A 160 25.54 -3.39 15.73
CA GLU A 160 24.19 -2.82 15.67
C GLU A 160 24.11 -1.66 14.66
N PHE A 161 25.10 -0.77 14.66
CA PHE A 161 25.20 0.33 13.70
C PHE A 161 25.36 -0.20 12.27
N ILE A 162 26.27 -1.16 12.07
CA ILE A 162 26.50 -1.77 10.75
C ILE A 162 25.24 -2.45 10.23
N ASN A 163 24.51 -3.19 11.08
CA ASN A 163 23.25 -3.82 10.71
C ASN A 163 22.18 -2.77 10.37
N THR A 164 22.11 -1.68 11.10
CA THR A 164 21.18 -0.58 10.80
C THR A 164 21.47 0.04 9.44
N VAL A 165 22.73 0.37 9.13
CA VAL A 165 23.15 0.91 7.84
C VAL A 165 22.83 -0.06 6.71
N LYS A 166 23.14 -1.34 6.89
CA LYS A 166 22.82 -2.41 5.93
C LYS A 166 21.32 -2.48 5.63
N ASN A 167 20.47 -2.43 6.65
CA ASN A 167 19.02 -2.46 6.48
C ASN A 167 18.50 -1.23 5.72
N VAL A 168 19.05 -0.04 5.99
CA VAL A 168 18.68 1.19 5.27
C VAL A 168 19.07 1.09 3.80
N ILE A 169 20.29 0.64 3.49
CA ILE A 169 20.76 0.48 2.10
C ILE A 169 19.92 -0.58 1.37
N LEU A 170 19.60 -1.69 2.04
CA LEU A 170 18.72 -2.73 1.49
C LEU A 170 17.33 -2.19 1.16
N SER A 171 16.71 -1.45 2.08
CA SER A 171 15.41 -0.83 1.87
C SER A 171 15.44 0.10 0.67
N ASP A 172 16.43 1.00 0.58
CA ASP A 172 16.58 1.93 -0.54
C ASP A 172 16.77 1.21 -1.89
N LYS A 173 17.58 0.14 -1.92
CA LYS A 173 17.76 -0.67 -3.14
C LYS A 173 16.46 -1.36 -3.55
N ARG A 174 15.72 -1.94 -2.61
CA ARG A 174 14.43 -2.61 -2.87
C ARG A 174 13.39 -1.63 -3.41
N ASP A 175 13.26 -0.47 -2.78
CA ASP A 175 12.37 0.59 -3.24
C ASP A 175 12.70 1.03 -4.68
N LYS A 176 14.00 1.18 -5.01
CA LYS A 176 14.45 1.52 -6.37
C LYS A 176 14.12 0.44 -7.39
N VAL A 177 14.31 -0.84 -7.04
CA VAL A 177 13.98 -1.95 -7.94
C VAL A 177 12.46 -2.03 -8.16
N LEU A 178 11.66 -1.91 -7.10
CA LEU A 178 10.21 -1.90 -7.20
C LEU A 178 9.71 -0.73 -8.06
N ASN A 179 10.23 0.48 -7.84
CA ASN A 179 9.90 1.65 -8.64
C ASN A 179 10.29 1.45 -10.11
N SER A 180 11.47 0.90 -10.39
CA SER A 180 11.91 0.59 -11.75
C SER A 180 11.01 -0.44 -12.43
N PHE A 181 10.56 -1.44 -11.70
CA PHE A 181 9.61 -2.44 -12.17
C PHE A 181 8.25 -1.81 -12.51
N VAL A 182 7.72 -0.95 -11.63
CA VAL A 182 6.48 -0.21 -11.89
C VAL A 182 6.61 0.70 -13.11
N GLU A 183 7.73 1.41 -13.28
CA GLU A 183 7.98 2.24 -14.45
C GLU A 183 8.10 1.42 -15.74
N ALA A 184 8.60 0.18 -15.67
CA ALA A 184 8.59 -0.73 -16.80
C ALA A 184 7.15 -1.13 -17.17
N ILE A 185 6.31 -1.48 -16.18
CA ILE A 185 4.90 -1.83 -16.39
C ILE A 185 4.12 -0.64 -16.99
N LYS A 186 4.36 0.59 -16.53
CA LYS A 186 3.73 1.81 -17.08
C LYS A 186 3.99 2.01 -18.57
N LYS A 187 5.09 1.51 -19.10
CA LYS A 187 5.39 1.59 -20.54
C LYS A 187 4.60 0.58 -21.36
N GLU A 188 4.18 -0.52 -20.76
CA GLU A 188 3.41 -1.59 -21.39
C GLU A 188 1.90 -1.36 -21.30
N ILE A 189 1.44 -0.75 -20.21
CA ILE A 189 0.03 -0.57 -19.88
C ILE A 189 -0.40 0.87 -20.11
N LYS A 190 -1.52 1.07 -20.79
CA LYS A 190 -2.08 2.40 -21.02
C LYS A 190 -2.70 2.95 -19.74
N VAL A 191 -2.15 4.06 -19.25
CA VAL A 191 -2.67 4.81 -18.11
C VAL A 191 -3.25 6.14 -18.58
N LYS A 192 -4.51 6.42 -18.26
CA LYS A 192 -5.17 7.70 -18.53
C LYS A 192 -5.66 8.29 -17.22
N VAL A 193 -5.32 9.55 -16.95
CA VAL A 193 -5.67 10.26 -15.72
C VAL A 193 -6.46 11.51 -16.03
N TYR A 194 -7.51 11.75 -15.27
CA TYR A 194 -8.38 12.94 -15.34
C TYR A 194 -8.03 13.89 -14.19
N ARG A 195 -6.88 14.59 -14.33
CA ARG A 195 -6.30 15.44 -13.26
C ARG A 195 -7.19 16.60 -12.84
N GLU A 196 -8.03 17.10 -13.74
CA GLU A 196 -9.01 18.16 -13.50
C GLU A 196 -9.98 17.88 -12.35
N LEU A 197 -10.08 16.62 -11.90
CA LEU A 197 -10.93 16.23 -10.78
C LEU A 197 -10.28 16.41 -9.41
N ILE A 198 -8.95 16.68 -9.37
CA ILE A 198 -8.17 16.78 -8.12
C ILE A 198 -7.32 18.06 -8.00
N GLU A 199 -7.38 18.94 -9.02
CA GLU A 199 -6.73 20.25 -9.03
C GLU A 199 -7.41 21.29 -8.11
#